data_55a8ca5a19be6567e9743cc860cf5876
#
_entry.id   55a8ca5a19be6567e9743cc860cf5876
#
_cell.length_a   1.000
_cell.length_b   1.000
_cell.length_c   1.000
_cell.angle_alpha   90.00
_cell.angle_beta   90.00
_cell.angle_gamma   90.00
#
_symmetry.space_group_name_H-M   'P 1'
#
loop_
_entity.id
_entity.type
_entity.pdbx_description
1 polymer ?
#
loop_
_entity_poly.entity_id
_entity_poly.type
_entity_poly.pdbx_seq_one_letter_code
_entity_poly.pdbx_strand_id
1 'polypeptide(L)'
;MKTTFKNIIRTIALTGSIVAVTSCPVYSAEYVSVTKDGVNVRTGPSTSNPVYMELFEGYPLKVVDKKGDWFKVTDFENDSGWVYSPLLEKRDNVIVNANSRANMRSGPSTGNAVVATLERGVVLELLERQGKWVEVRHASGTQGWIYAPLVWP
;
A
#
# COMPACT_ATOMS: atom_id res chain seq x y z
N MET A 1 -0.31 82.69 -29.07
CA MET A 1 -1.03 81.45 -29.32
C MET A 1 -0.33 80.36 -28.51
N LYS A 2 -0.89 79.91 -27.36
CA LYS A 2 -0.29 78.86 -26.48
C LYS A 2 -1.17 77.63 -26.60
N THR A 3 -0.64 76.59 -27.20
CA THR A 3 -1.32 75.27 -27.31
C THR A 3 -0.90 74.41 -26.16
N THR A 4 -1.85 74.05 -25.31
CA THR A 4 -1.63 73.21 -24.13
C THR A 4 -1.84 71.75 -24.52
N PHE A 5 -0.79 70.91 -24.48
CA PHE A 5 -0.92 69.47 -24.62
C PHE A 5 -1.41 68.86 -23.30
N LYS A 6 -2.58 68.21 -23.32
CA LYS A 6 -3.09 67.38 -22.23
C LYS A 6 -2.51 65.96 -22.36
N ASN A 7 -1.66 65.60 -21.42
CA ASN A 7 -1.19 64.21 -21.28
C ASN A 7 -2.32 63.35 -20.67
N ILE A 8 -2.79 62.39 -21.46
CA ILE A 8 -3.71 61.35 -20.99
C ILE A 8 -2.89 60.17 -20.49
N ILE A 9 -2.79 60.00 -19.17
CA ILE A 9 -2.20 58.83 -18.55
C ILE A 9 -3.27 57.74 -18.57
N ARG A 10 -3.07 56.71 -19.42
CA ARG A 10 -3.88 55.48 -19.38
C ARG A 10 -3.34 54.55 -18.29
N THR A 11 -4.06 54.42 -17.21
CA THR A 11 -3.81 53.45 -16.16
C THR A 11 -4.24 52.07 -16.67
N ILE A 12 -3.31 51.17 -16.90
CA ILE A 12 -3.59 49.76 -17.21
C ILE A 12 -3.75 49.03 -15.87
N ALA A 13 -4.99 48.69 -15.51
CA ALA A 13 -5.24 47.81 -14.38
C ALA A 13 -4.93 46.35 -14.76
N LEU A 14 -3.84 45.81 -14.21
CA LEU A 14 -3.48 44.43 -14.35
C LEU A 14 -4.29 43.59 -13.35
N THR A 15 -5.39 42.98 -13.78
CA THR A 15 -6.15 42.02 -12.96
C THR A 15 -5.42 40.70 -12.94
N GLY A 16 -4.60 40.47 -11.92
CA GLY A 16 -3.95 39.20 -11.67
C GLY A 16 -4.97 38.18 -11.18
N SER A 17 -5.34 37.21 -12.01
CA SER A 17 -6.11 36.05 -11.59
C SER A 17 -5.24 35.17 -10.71
N ILE A 18 -5.50 35.10 -9.42
CA ILE A 18 -4.90 34.15 -8.50
C ILE A 18 -5.54 32.79 -8.76
N VAL A 19 -4.83 31.91 -9.45
CA VAL A 19 -5.21 30.50 -9.56
C VAL A 19 -4.88 29.85 -8.22
N ALA A 20 -5.89 29.60 -7.40
CA ALA A 20 -5.75 28.80 -6.18
C ALA A 20 -5.49 27.35 -6.59
N VAL A 21 -4.25 26.91 -6.49
CA VAL A 21 -3.87 25.50 -6.62
C VAL A 21 -4.33 24.78 -5.36
N THR A 22 -5.50 24.14 -5.41
CA THR A 22 -5.95 23.24 -4.35
C THR A 22 -5.09 21.98 -4.40
N SER A 23 -4.10 21.89 -3.51
CA SER A 23 -3.36 20.64 -3.29
C SER A 23 -4.30 19.64 -2.62
N CYS A 24 -4.84 18.70 -3.39
CA CYS A 24 -5.48 17.52 -2.81
C CYS A 24 -4.41 16.74 -2.04
N PRO A 25 -4.63 16.39 -0.76
CA PRO A 25 -3.72 15.51 -0.05
C PRO A 25 -3.67 14.16 -0.78
N VAL A 26 -2.51 13.78 -1.26
CA VAL A 26 -2.27 12.42 -1.76
C VAL A 26 -2.24 11.51 -0.53
N TYR A 27 -3.36 10.86 -0.24
CA TYR A 27 -3.40 9.80 0.77
C TYR A 27 -2.64 8.59 0.22
N SER A 28 -1.40 8.44 0.66
CA SER A 28 -0.66 7.18 0.47
C SER A 28 -1.41 6.07 1.20
N ALA A 29 -1.67 4.96 0.50
CA ALA A 29 -2.30 3.80 1.13
C ALA A 29 -1.42 3.32 2.30
N GLU A 30 -2.03 3.12 3.47
CA GLU A 30 -1.34 2.61 4.65
C GLU A 30 -1.46 1.08 4.66
N TYR A 31 -0.30 0.41 4.70
CA TYR A 31 -0.23 -1.03 4.83
C TYR A 31 0.39 -1.40 6.18
N VAL A 32 -0.09 -2.48 6.74
CA VAL A 32 0.34 -3.03 8.03
C VAL A 32 0.40 -4.55 7.92
N SER A 33 1.11 -5.20 8.84
CA SER A 33 1.14 -6.66 8.93
C SER A 33 0.73 -7.13 10.32
N VAL A 34 0.19 -8.32 10.40
CA VAL A 34 -0.20 -8.99 11.64
C VAL A 34 1.05 -9.40 12.42
N THR A 35 1.05 -9.15 13.75
CA THR A 35 2.24 -9.35 14.61
C THR A 35 2.44 -10.79 15.09
N LYS A 36 1.42 -11.64 15.02
CA LYS A 36 1.45 -13.02 15.52
C LYS A 36 0.32 -13.85 14.92
N ASP A 37 0.37 -15.16 15.09
CA ASP A 37 -0.72 -16.07 14.72
C ASP A 37 -1.97 -15.85 15.58
N GLY A 38 -3.14 -16.20 15.05
CA GLY A 38 -4.40 -16.19 15.75
C GLY A 38 -5.03 -14.80 15.94
N VAL A 39 -4.71 -13.85 15.05
CA VAL A 39 -5.31 -12.51 15.09
C VAL A 39 -6.68 -12.52 14.43
N ASN A 40 -7.70 -12.17 15.22
CA ASN A 40 -9.09 -12.16 14.80
C ASN A 40 -9.42 -10.93 13.93
N VAL A 41 -10.07 -11.17 12.80
CA VAL A 41 -10.80 -10.18 12.02
C VAL A 41 -12.29 -10.27 12.39
N ARG A 42 -12.88 -9.14 12.76
CA ARG A 42 -14.25 -9.06 13.26
C ARG A 42 -15.16 -8.26 12.32
N THR A 43 -16.45 -8.49 12.43
CA THR A 43 -17.45 -7.78 11.64
C THR A 43 -17.66 -6.32 12.08
N GLY A 44 -17.12 -5.91 13.24
CA GLY A 44 -17.20 -4.55 13.76
C GLY A 44 -16.09 -4.23 14.76
N PRO A 45 -15.92 -2.94 15.12
CA PRO A 45 -14.82 -2.42 15.93
C PRO A 45 -15.03 -2.65 17.45
N SER A 46 -15.21 -3.90 17.85
CA SER A 46 -15.34 -4.30 19.26
C SER A 46 -15.13 -5.79 19.45
N THR A 47 -14.68 -6.20 20.62
CA THR A 47 -14.57 -7.62 20.98
C THR A 47 -15.91 -8.36 21.09
N SER A 48 -17.02 -7.63 21.22
CA SER A 48 -18.39 -8.19 21.18
C SER A 48 -18.86 -8.54 19.77
N ASN A 49 -18.21 -8.01 18.72
CA ASN A 49 -18.56 -8.36 17.36
C ASN A 49 -18.03 -9.75 16.99
N PRO A 50 -18.79 -10.53 16.20
CA PRO A 50 -18.37 -11.85 15.75
C PRO A 50 -17.02 -11.84 15.03
N VAL A 51 -16.22 -12.89 15.28
CA VAL A 51 -15.05 -13.22 14.48
C VAL A 51 -15.50 -13.95 13.22
N TYR A 52 -15.01 -13.55 12.07
CA TYR A 52 -15.32 -14.25 10.82
C TYR A 52 -14.07 -14.81 10.12
N MET A 53 -12.88 -14.33 10.50
CA MET A 53 -11.60 -14.78 9.94
C MET A 53 -10.52 -14.69 11.02
N GLU A 54 -9.55 -15.59 10.95
CA GLU A 54 -8.33 -15.57 11.77
C GLU A 54 -7.11 -15.47 10.87
N LEU A 55 -6.18 -14.59 11.21
CA LEU A 55 -4.97 -14.33 10.43
C LEU A 55 -3.73 -14.83 11.17
N PHE A 56 -2.69 -15.14 10.39
CA PHE A 56 -1.39 -15.58 10.89
C PHE A 56 -0.34 -14.47 10.81
N GLU A 57 0.79 -14.66 11.49
CA GLU A 57 1.88 -13.70 11.56
C GLU A 57 2.36 -13.25 10.17
N GLY A 58 2.62 -11.96 10.06
CA GLY A 58 3.14 -11.34 8.84
C GLY A 58 2.09 -11.06 7.76
N TYR A 59 0.84 -11.49 7.91
CA TYR A 59 -0.22 -11.29 6.91
C TYR A 59 -0.40 -9.79 6.61
N PRO A 60 -0.20 -9.35 5.34
CA PRO A 60 -0.30 -7.95 5.00
C PRO A 60 -1.75 -7.50 4.84
N LEU A 61 -2.04 -6.27 5.27
CA LEU A 61 -3.37 -5.68 5.26
C LEU A 61 -3.28 -4.21 4.83
N LYS A 62 -4.28 -3.74 4.09
CA LYS A 62 -4.46 -2.33 3.78
C LYS A 62 -5.43 -1.71 4.78
N VAL A 63 -5.02 -0.63 5.45
CA VAL A 63 -5.90 0.14 6.33
C VAL A 63 -6.81 1.02 5.48
N VAL A 64 -8.13 0.90 5.70
CA VAL A 64 -9.15 1.66 4.96
C VAL A 64 -9.95 2.60 5.84
N ASP A 65 -10.00 2.35 7.17
CA ASP A 65 -10.66 3.21 8.15
C ASP A 65 -10.11 2.96 9.57
N LYS A 66 -10.35 3.88 10.50
CA LYS A 66 -9.89 3.80 11.89
C LYS A 66 -10.98 4.26 12.84
N LYS A 67 -11.23 3.48 13.92
CA LYS A 67 -12.17 3.84 14.97
C LYS A 67 -11.64 3.45 16.35
N GLY A 68 -11.12 4.44 17.09
CA GLY A 68 -10.40 4.19 18.35
C GLY A 68 -9.21 3.26 18.10
N ASP A 69 -9.13 2.18 18.89
CA ASP A 69 -8.08 1.16 18.79
C ASP A 69 -8.36 0.09 17.71
N TRP A 70 -9.32 0.31 16.84
CA TRP A 70 -9.69 -0.64 15.80
C TRP A 70 -9.42 -0.07 14.41
N PHE A 71 -8.74 -0.86 13.57
CA PHE A 71 -8.53 -0.55 12.17
C PHE A 71 -9.45 -1.40 11.31
N LYS A 72 -10.20 -0.74 10.42
CA LYS A 72 -10.85 -1.43 9.32
C LYS A 72 -9.82 -1.70 8.25
N VAL A 73 -9.69 -2.96 7.88
CA VAL A 73 -8.67 -3.42 6.95
C VAL A 73 -9.32 -4.15 5.78
N THR A 74 -8.58 -4.23 4.67
CA THR A 74 -8.90 -5.11 3.56
C THR A 74 -7.66 -5.90 3.17
N ASP A 75 -7.85 -7.14 2.72
CA ASP A 75 -6.77 -8.02 2.31
C ASP A 75 -6.60 -8.09 0.78
N PHE A 76 -5.75 -9.00 0.29
CA PHE A 76 -5.45 -9.18 -1.13
C PHE A 76 -6.61 -9.85 -1.91
N GLU A 77 -7.61 -10.42 -1.25
CA GLU A 77 -8.83 -10.98 -1.83
C GLU A 77 -10.01 -9.97 -1.77
N ASN A 78 -9.77 -8.76 -1.22
CA ASN A 78 -10.74 -7.71 -0.94
C ASN A 78 -11.73 -8.04 0.19
N ASP A 79 -11.41 -9.02 1.02
CA ASP A 79 -12.14 -9.24 2.25
C ASP A 79 -11.88 -8.12 3.25
N SER A 80 -12.94 -7.65 3.92
CA SER A 80 -12.85 -6.49 4.82
C SER A 80 -13.35 -6.82 6.21
N GLY A 81 -12.69 -6.27 7.22
CA GLY A 81 -13.13 -6.38 8.60
C GLY A 81 -12.33 -5.50 9.54
N TRP A 82 -12.54 -5.69 10.84
CA TRP A 82 -11.93 -4.89 11.88
C TRP A 82 -10.93 -5.72 12.69
N VAL A 83 -9.73 -5.16 12.85
CA VAL A 83 -8.65 -5.75 13.65
C VAL A 83 -8.25 -4.77 14.75
N TYR A 84 -7.93 -5.29 15.93
CA TYR A 84 -7.42 -4.50 17.03
C TYR A 84 -6.01 -4.02 16.72
N SER A 85 -5.82 -2.71 16.63
CA SER A 85 -4.61 -2.09 16.06
C SER A 85 -3.30 -2.43 16.80
N PRO A 86 -3.27 -2.68 18.13
CA PRO A 86 -2.06 -3.14 18.79
C PRO A 86 -1.53 -4.51 18.33
N LEU A 87 -2.32 -5.26 17.55
CA LEU A 87 -1.92 -6.52 16.92
C LEU A 87 -1.42 -6.34 15.48
N LEU A 88 -1.22 -5.10 15.06
CA LEU A 88 -0.73 -4.71 13.74
C LEU A 88 0.55 -3.90 13.87
N GLU A 89 1.47 -4.07 12.94
CA GLU A 89 2.70 -3.30 12.86
C GLU A 89 3.01 -2.86 11.42
N LYS A 90 3.83 -1.83 11.28
CA LYS A 90 4.40 -1.46 9.97
C LYS A 90 5.55 -2.41 9.67
N ARG A 91 5.31 -3.34 8.78
CA ARG A 91 6.30 -4.29 8.27
C ARG A 91 6.09 -4.42 6.77
N ASP A 92 7.17 -4.42 6.02
CA ASP A 92 7.13 -4.54 4.57
C ASP A 92 7.00 -6.03 4.19
N ASN A 93 5.81 -6.57 4.35
CA ASN A 93 5.47 -7.91 3.90
C ASN A 93 4.61 -7.83 2.63
N VAL A 94 4.76 -8.84 1.80
CA VAL A 94 3.92 -9.07 0.63
C VAL A 94 3.35 -10.50 0.67
N ILE A 95 2.23 -10.71 0.00
CA ILE A 95 1.61 -12.03 -0.14
C ILE A 95 1.53 -12.39 -1.61
N VAL A 96 1.79 -13.65 -1.94
CA VAL A 96 1.69 -14.15 -3.31
C VAL A 96 0.23 -14.10 -3.78
N ASN A 97 -0.05 -13.30 -4.80
CA ASN A 97 -1.38 -13.10 -5.40
C ASN A 97 -1.45 -13.63 -6.86
N ALA A 98 -0.63 -14.59 -7.19
CA ALA A 98 -0.70 -15.27 -8.49
C ALA A 98 -1.96 -16.15 -8.57
N ASN A 99 -2.50 -16.34 -9.78
CA ASN A 99 -3.68 -17.22 -9.98
C ASN A 99 -3.45 -18.67 -9.58
N SER A 100 -2.21 -19.15 -9.65
CA SER A 100 -1.82 -20.48 -9.17
C SER A 100 -0.51 -20.41 -8.39
N ARG A 101 0.62 -20.21 -9.05
CA ARG A 101 1.97 -20.21 -8.48
C ARG A 101 2.81 -19.07 -8.99
N ALA A 102 3.76 -18.60 -8.17
CA ALA A 102 4.78 -17.64 -8.55
C ALA A 102 6.16 -18.27 -8.48
N ASN A 103 6.98 -18.04 -9.50
CA ASN A 103 8.38 -18.46 -9.47
C ASN A 103 9.22 -17.38 -8.76
N MET A 104 9.96 -17.81 -7.75
CA MET A 104 11.05 -17.06 -7.15
C MET A 104 12.34 -17.40 -7.89
N ARG A 105 13.10 -16.39 -8.29
CA ARG A 105 14.30 -16.54 -9.13
C ARG A 105 15.54 -16.02 -8.42
N SER A 106 16.71 -16.43 -8.89
CA SER A 106 18.00 -15.98 -8.35
C SER A 106 18.37 -14.54 -8.70
N GLY A 107 17.58 -13.86 -9.54
CA GLY A 107 17.80 -12.47 -9.94
C GLY A 107 16.58 -11.87 -10.64
N PRO A 108 16.55 -10.53 -10.87
CA PRO A 108 15.40 -9.78 -11.35
C PRO A 108 15.19 -9.89 -12.87
N SER A 109 15.07 -11.11 -13.38
CA SER A 109 14.82 -11.38 -14.79
C SER A 109 14.25 -12.79 -14.98
N THR A 110 13.43 -12.98 -16.02
CA THR A 110 12.92 -14.30 -16.43
C THR A 110 14.01 -15.26 -16.88
N GLY A 111 15.19 -14.76 -17.28
CA GLY A 111 16.36 -15.55 -17.64
C GLY A 111 17.11 -16.14 -16.46
N ASN A 112 16.85 -15.66 -15.23
CA ASN A 112 17.48 -16.20 -14.03
C ASN A 112 16.83 -17.52 -13.61
N ALA A 113 17.64 -18.40 -12.98
CA ALA A 113 17.18 -19.68 -12.49
C ALA A 113 16.05 -19.56 -11.46
N VAL A 114 15.10 -20.49 -11.51
CA VAL A 114 14.05 -20.61 -10.47
C VAL A 114 14.67 -21.27 -9.24
N VAL A 115 14.61 -20.59 -8.10
CA VAL A 115 15.11 -21.07 -6.80
C VAL A 115 14.01 -21.65 -5.92
N ALA A 116 12.76 -21.21 -6.12
CA ALA A 116 11.58 -21.77 -5.47
C ALA A 116 10.32 -21.48 -6.30
N THR A 117 9.28 -22.29 -6.08
CA THR A 117 7.93 -22.05 -6.59
C THR A 117 6.99 -21.90 -5.42
N LEU A 118 6.28 -20.78 -5.37
CA LEU A 118 5.43 -20.36 -4.26
C LEU A 118 3.96 -20.44 -4.65
N GLU A 119 3.13 -20.91 -3.76
CA GLU A 119 1.68 -20.95 -3.96
C GLU A 119 1.04 -19.61 -3.59
N ARG A 120 -0.17 -19.38 -4.08
CA ARG A 120 -1.01 -18.24 -3.69
C ARG A 120 -1.19 -18.22 -2.17
N GLY A 121 -1.14 -17.05 -1.56
CA GLY A 121 -1.31 -16.88 -0.12
C GLY A 121 -0.04 -17.04 0.71
N VAL A 122 1.11 -17.36 0.11
CA VAL A 122 2.39 -17.39 0.83
C VAL A 122 2.82 -15.97 1.15
N VAL A 123 3.10 -15.70 2.44
CA VAL A 123 3.61 -14.42 2.93
C VAL A 123 5.14 -14.41 2.86
N LEU A 124 5.68 -13.27 2.46
CA LEU A 124 7.11 -13.03 2.25
C LEU A 124 7.49 -11.67 2.82
N GLU A 125 8.68 -11.59 3.40
CA GLU A 125 9.30 -10.31 3.73
C GLU A 125 9.80 -9.64 2.45
N LEU A 126 9.42 -8.39 2.22
CA LEU A 126 9.92 -7.58 1.11
C LEU A 126 11.27 -6.98 1.50
N LEU A 127 12.30 -7.21 0.71
CA LEU A 127 13.64 -6.69 0.95
C LEU A 127 13.96 -5.50 0.05
N GLU A 128 13.64 -5.61 -1.26
CA GLU A 128 13.97 -4.57 -2.24
C GLU A 128 12.94 -4.56 -3.39
N ARG A 129 12.83 -3.40 -4.05
CA ARG A 129 12.07 -3.25 -5.31
C ARG A 129 13.01 -2.76 -6.40
N GLN A 130 13.08 -3.50 -7.52
CA GLN A 130 13.89 -3.13 -8.69
C GLN A 130 13.05 -3.24 -9.97
N GLY A 131 12.58 -2.10 -10.47
CA GLY A 131 11.72 -2.04 -11.66
C GLY A 131 10.45 -2.87 -11.47
N LYS A 132 10.29 -3.93 -12.27
CA LYS A 132 9.13 -4.85 -12.21
C LYS A 132 9.38 -6.10 -11.34
N TRP A 133 10.42 -6.09 -10.52
CA TRP A 133 10.81 -7.21 -9.68
C TRP A 133 10.90 -6.77 -8.22
N VAL A 134 10.61 -7.70 -7.33
CA VAL A 134 10.78 -7.54 -5.88
C VAL A 134 11.67 -8.64 -5.34
N GLU A 135 12.65 -8.26 -4.55
CA GLU A 135 13.42 -9.21 -3.76
C GLU A 135 12.67 -9.52 -2.48
N VAL A 136 12.54 -10.80 -2.18
CA VAL A 136 11.76 -11.26 -1.04
C VAL A 136 12.48 -12.38 -0.31
N ARG A 137 12.10 -12.57 0.97
CA ARG A 137 12.56 -13.66 1.81
C ARG A 137 11.37 -14.44 2.36
N HIS A 138 11.40 -15.74 2.20
CA HIS A 138 10.45 -16.66 2.83
C HIS A 138 10.89 -16.97 4.28
N ALA A 139 9.95 -17.34 5.16
CA ALA A 139 10.24 -17.69 6.57
C ALA A 139 11.23 -18.85 6.73
N SER A 140 11.36 -19.74 5.72
CA SER A 140 12.40 -20.78 5.68
C SER A 140 13.82 -20.27 5.47
N GLY A 141 14.00 -18.95 5.23
CA GLY A 141 15.28 -18.31 4.88
C GLY A 141 15.57 -18.29 3.38
N THR A 142 14.75 -18.91 2.53
CA THR A 142 14.92 -18.84 1.08
C THR A 142 14.67 -17.42 0.58
N GLN A 143 15.61 -16.88 -0.18
CA GLN A 143 15.57 -15.52 -0.72
C GLN A 143 15.65 -15.54 -2.24
N GLY A 144 15.00 -14.59 -2.90
CA GLY A 144 15.04 -14.43 -4.34
C GLY A 144 14.07 -13.37 -4.86
N TRP A 145 13.92 -13.33 -6.17
CA TRP A 145 13.19 -12.30 -6.89
C TRP A 145 11.89 -12.84 -7.48
N ILE A 146 10.80 -12.10 -7.29
CA ILE A 146 9.47 -12.39 -7.85
C ILE A 146 9.06 -11.21 -8.73
N TYR A 147 8.32 -11.49 -9.80
CA TYR A 147 7.72 -10.46 -10.64
C TYR A 147 6.65 -9.71 -9.82
N ALA A 148 6.81 -8.40 -9.67
CA ALA A 148 6.01 -7.59 -8.75
C ALA A 148 4.48 -7.73 -8.90
N PRO A 149 3.90 -7.85 -10.12
CA PRO A 149 2.46 -8.08 -10.27
C PRO A 149 1.93 -9.41 -9.71
N LEU A 150 2.80 -10.33 -9.29
CA LEU A 150 2.41 -11.62 -8.68
C LEU A 150 2.35 -11.57 -7.16
N VAL A 151 2.59 -10.41 -6.56
CA VAL A 151 2.50 -10.20 -5.11
C VAL A 151 1.64 -8.98 -4.79
N TRP A 152 1.16 -8.91 -3.57
CA TRP A 152 0.38 -7.79 -3.02
C TRP A 152 0.90 -7.47 -1.59
N PRO A 153 0.96 -6.24 -1.14
CA PRO A 153 0.75 -4.99 -1.88
C PRO A 153 1.87 -4.61 -2.83
#